data_9fb4e3494d484f1084ab45d659036bae
#
_entry.id   9fb4e3494d484f1084ab45d659036bae
#
_cell.length_a   1.000
_cell.length_b   1.000
_cell.length_c   1.000
_cell.angle_alpha   90.00
_cell.angle_beta   90.00
_cell.angle_gamma   90.00
#
_symmetry.space_group_name_H-M   'P 1'
#
loop_
_entity.id
_entity.type
_entity.pdbx_description
1 polymer ?
#
loop_
_entity_poly.entity_id
_entity_poly.type
_entity_poly.pdbx_seq_one_letter_code
_entity_poly.pdbx_strand_id
1 'polypeptide(L)'
;MGNENIPVPLSRWGRARLDYLKEYQPLVAAQFGAVGLHKHCAEIEEQAEERKHNMMTAIRKDPANRVTERDKSADPMAWVGRMNNYQASVHEVIYAELIYA
;
A
#
# COMPACT_ATOMS: atom_id res chain seq x y z
N MET A 1 -25.32 3.51 -19.76
CA MET A 1 -25.67 3.81 -18.51
C MET A 1 -24.65 4.36 -17.60
N GLY A 2 -25.09 4.95 -16.58
CA GLY A 2 -24.24 5.72 -15.70
C GLY A 2 -23.16 4.99 -14.94
N ASN A 3 -23.17 3.66 -14.93
CA ASN A 3 -22.19 2.89 -14.16
C ASN A 3 -20.76 3.10 -14.65
N GLU A 4 -20.59 3.44 -15.91
CA GLU A 4 -19.25 3.69 -16.46
C GLU A 4 -18.58 4.88 -15.83
N ASN A 5 -19.36 5.81 -15.31
CA ASN A 5 -18.86 7.06 -14.74
C ASN A 5 -18.70 7.00 -13.24
N ILE A 6 -19.09 5.89 -12.63
CA ILE A 6 -18.94 5.71 -11.19
C ILE A 6 -17.50 5.28 -10.90
N PRO A 7 -16.71 6.08 -10.19
CA PRO A 7 -15.32 5.71 -9.92
C PRO A 7 -15.26 4.47 -9.03
N VAL A 8 -14.27 3.64 -9.29
CA VAL A 8 -14.00 2.49 -8.42
C VAL A 8 -13.61 3.03 -7.03
N PRO A 9 -14.20 2.49 -5.95
CA PRO A 9 -13.82 2.95 -4.61
C PRO A 9 -12.35 2.75 -4.37
N LEU A 10 -11.72 3.76 -3.78
CA LEU A 10 -10.32 3.70 -3.41
C LEU A 10 -10.18 2.97 -2.07
N SER A 11 -9.18 2.11 -1.98
CA SER A 11 -8.84 1.49 -0.72
C SER A 11 -7.80 2.33 0.01
N ARG A 12 -7.16 1.73 1.00
CA ARG A 12 -6.19 2.38 1.87
C ARG A 12 -5.16 3.25 1.13
N TRP A 13 -4.50 2.68 0.12
CA TRP A 13 -3.40 3.35 -0.56
C TRP A 13 -3.86 4.50 -1.43
N GLY A 14 -4.91 4.27 -2.20
CA GLY A 14 -5.47 5.30 -3.06
C GLY A 14 -6.03 6.47 -2.27
N ARG A 15 -6.72 6.18 -1.17
CA ARG A 15 -7.24 7.22 -0.29
C ARG A 15 -6.13 8.03 0.36
N ALA A 16 -5.08 7.36 0.82
CA ALA A 16 -3.95 8.06 1.43
C ALA A 16 -3.29 9.02 0.44
N ARG A 17 -3.12 8.59 -0.81
CA ARG A 17 -2.56 9.45 -1.85
C ARG A 17 -3.49 10.64 -2.14
N LEU A 18 -4.79 10.37 -2.23
CA LEU A 18 -5.78 11.42 -2.48
C LEU A 18 -5.73 12.47 -1.36
N ASP A 19 -5.75 12.03 -0.12
CA ASP A 19 -5.72 12.92 1.03
C ASP A 19 -4.43 13.75 1.06
N TYR A 20 -3.30 13.12 0.78
CA TYR A 20 -2.01 13.79 0.72
C TYR A 20 -2.01 14.89 -0.34
N LEU A 21 -2.46 14.58 -1.55
CA LEU A 21 -2.48 15.57 -2.63
C LEU A 21 -3.40 16.74 -2.31
N LYS A 22 -4.58 16.47 -1.76
CA LYS A 22 -5.53 17.53 -1.42
C LYS A 22 -5.01 18.43 -0.30
N GLU A 23 -4.34 17.85 0.67
CA GLU A 23 -3.87 18.62 1.83
C GLU A 23 -2.55 19.35 1.57
N TYR A 24 -1.59 18.69 0.95
CA TYR A 24 -0.24 19.22 0.82
C TYR A 24 0.10 19.72 -0.57
N GLN A 25 -0.60 19.27 -1.60
CA GLN A 25 -0.35 19.67 -2.97
C GLN A 25 -1.66 19.97 -3.71
N PRO A 26 -2.44 20.93 -3.22
CA PRO A 26 -3.76 21.20 -3.80
C PRO A 26 -3.70 21.67 -5.25
N LEU A 27 -2.64 22.36 -5.67
CA LEU A 27 -2.50 22.78 -7.06
C LEU A 27 -2.29 21.58 -7.99
N VAL A 28 -1.51 20.60 -7.55
CA VAL A 28 -1.31 19.37 -8.30
C VAL A 28 -2.64 18.62 -8.40
N ALA A 29 -3.35 18.50 -7.28
CA ALA A 29 -4.66 17.86 -7.27
C ALA A 29 -5.63 18.53 -8.25
N ALA A 30 -5.63 19.85 -8.27
CA ALA A 30 -6.49 20.62 -9.18
C ALA A 30 -6.13 20.40 -10.64
N GLN A 31 -4.84 20.25 -10.96
CA GLN A 31 -4.40 19.98 -12.33
C GLN A 31 -4.89 18.66 -12.89
N PHE A 32 -5.03 17.66 -12.03
CA PHE A 32 -5.58 16.37 -12.47
C PHE A 32 -7.07 16.45 -12.84
N GLY A 33 -7.82 17.33 -12.16
CA GLY A 33 -9.28 17.34 -12.25
C GLY A 33 -9.88 16.16 -11.47
N ALA A 34 -11.19 16.18 -11.26
CA ALA A 34 -11.84 15.18 -10.40
C ALA A 34 -11.65 13.75 -10.92
N VAL A 35 -11.88 13.51 -12.19
CA VAL A 35 -11.76 12.18 -12.78
C VAL A 35 -10.30 11.75 -12.88
N GLY A 36 -9.45 12.65 -13.35
CA GLY A 36 -8.02 12.37 -13.48
C GLY A 36 -7.34 12.10 -12.14
N LEU A 37 -7.73 12.85 -11.12
CA LEU A 37 -7.19 12.66 -9.78
C LEU A 37 -7.55 11.27 -9.22
N HIS A 38 -8.82 10.87 -9.37
CA HIS A 38 -9.27 9.56 -8.94
C HIS A 38 -8.51 8.46 -9.68
N LYS A 39 -8.35 8.60 -10.98
CA LYS A 39 -7.62 7.64 -11.80
C LYS A 39 -6.16 7.53 -11.36
N HIS A 40 -5.51 8.67 -11.10
CA HIS A 40 -4.14 8.67 -10.59
C HIS A 40 -4.03 7.93 -9.27
N CYS A 41 -4.96 8.19 -8.35
CA CYS A 41 -4.94 7.52 -7.04
C CYS A 41 -5.20 6.02 -7.17
N ALA A 42 -6.06 5.61 -8.11
CA ALA A 42 -6.29 4.19 -8.37
C ALA A 42 -5.03 3.50 -8.92
N GLU A 43 -4.27 4.20 -9.76
CA GLU A 43 -2.98 3.69 -10.26
C GLU A 43 -1.95 3.55 -9.16
N ILE A 44 -1.90 4.54 -8.26
CA ILE A 44 -1.00 4.47 -7.09
C ILE A 44 -1.40 3.29 -6.19
N GLU A 45 -2.68 3.08 -5.99
CA GLU A 45 -3.17 1.95 -5.19
C GLU A 45 -2.72 0.62 -5.78
N GLU A 46 -2.83 0.46 -7.09
CA GLU A 46 -2.39 -0.74 -7.78
C GLU A 46 -0.88 -0.95 -7.64
N GLN A 47 -0.10 0.11 -7.81
CA GLN A 47 1.34 0.06 -7.62
C GLN A 47 1.71 -0.29 -6.18
N ALA A 48 0.99 0.27 -5.21
CA ALA A 48 1.24 0.01 -3.80
C ALA A 48 0.95 -1.45 -3.44
N GLU A 49 -0.15 -2.01 -3.94
CA GLU A 49 -0.49 -3.41 -3.69
C GLU A 49 0.55 -4.35 -4.32
N GLU A 50 0.98 -4.04 -5.52
CA GLU A 50 2.02 -4.82 -6.18
C GLU A 50 3.34 -4.75 -5.42
N ARG A 51 3.73 -3.55 -5.01
CA ARG A 51 4.95 -3.35 -4.23
C ARG A 51 4.90 -4.11 -2.92
N LYS A 52 3.77 -4.03 -2.22
CA LYS A 52 3.55 -4.76 -0.98
C LYS A 52 3.70 -6.27 -1.19
N HIS A 53 3.05 -6.79 -2.23
CA HIS A 53 3.13 -8.20 -2.55
C HIS A 53 4.57 -8.65 -2.81
N ASN A 54 5.30 -7.88 -3.61
CA ASN A 54 6.69 -8.20 -3.95
C ASN A 54 7.60 -8.16 -2.73
N MET A 55 7.44 -7.16 -1.88
CA MET A 55 8.25 -7.04 -0.67
C MET A 55 7.96 -8.16 0.32
N MET A 56 6.69 -8.48 0.54
CA MET A 56 6.31 -9.56 1.45
C MET A 56 6.78 -10.92 0.93
N THR A 57 6.72 -11.12 -0.39
CA THR A 57 7.21 -12.34 -1.02
C THR A 57 8.72 -12.48 -0.81
N ALA A 58 9.47 -11.39 -0.99
CA ALA A 58 10.91 -11.40 -0.77
C ALA A 58 11.27 -11.73 0.68
N ILE A 59 10.52 -11.17 1.63
CA ILE A 59 10.72 -11.47 3.06
C ILE A 59 10.49 -12.95 3.33
N ARG A 60 9.43 -13.54 2.79
CA ARG A 60 9.14 -14.96 3.00
C ARG A 60 10.17 -15.88 2.37
N LYS A 61 10.77 -15.47 1.26
CA LYS A 61 11.78 -16.27 0.56
C LYS A 61 13.16 -16.17 1.15
N ASP A 62 13.40 -15.18 1.99
CA ASP A 62 14.70 -15.00 2.64
C ASP A 62 14.97 -16.21 3.54
N PRO A 63 16.11 -16.91 3.38
CA PRO A 63 16.45 -18.05 4.22
C PRO A 63 16.44 -17.73 5.72
N ALA A 64 16.80 -16.52 6.10
CA ALA A 64 16.76 -16.09 7.48
C ALA A 64 15.35 -16.09 8.07
N ASN A 65 14.34 -15.95 7.20
CA ASN A 65 12.93 -15.88 7.61
C ASN A 65 12.19 -17.21 7.47
N ARG A 66 12.82 -18.25 6.91
CA ARG A 66 12.20 -19.58 6.82
C ARG A 66 11.91 -20.17 8.18
N VAL A 67 12.67 -19.77 9.17
CA VAL A 67 12.48 -20.20 10.54
C VAL A 67 11.12 -19.79 11.07
N THR A 68 10.51 -18.73 10.53
CA THR A 68 9.22 -18.24 11.00
C THR A 68 8.08 -19.24 10.81
N GLU A 69 8.14 -20.10 9.78
CA GLU A 69 7.12 -21.13 9.60
C GLU A 69 7.17 -22.18 10.71
N ARG A 70 8.38 -22.50 11.16
CA ARG A 70 8.59 -23.42 12.27
C ARG A 70 8.19 -22.75 13.58
N ASP A 71 8.58 -21.49 13.74
CA ASP A 71 8.29 -20.71 14.95
C ASP A 71 6.80 -20.45 15.13
N LYS A 72 6.04 -20.41 14.04
CA LYS A 72 4.60 -20.25 14.07
C LYS A 72 3.92 -21.29 14.92
N SER A 73 4.40 -22.53 14.86
CA SER A 73 3.84 -23.63 15.65
C SER A 73 4.36 -23.61 17.08
N ALA A 74 5.65 -23.22 17.28
CA ALA A 74 6.29 -23.23 18.58
C ALA A 74 5.91 -22.02 19.43
N ASP A 75 5.83 -20.85 18.79
CA ASP A 75 5.50 -19.60 19.50
C ASP A 75 4.70 -18.68 18.56
N PRO A 76 3.36 -18.90 18.49
CA PRO A 76 2.51 -18.12 17.59
C PRO A 76 2.54 -16.61 17.86
N MET A 77 2.68 -16.21 19.11
CA MET A 77 2.69 -14.78 19.47
C MET A 77 3.95 -14.08 18.96
N ALA A 78 5.10 -14.73 19.09
CA ALA A 78 6.35 -14.17 18.57
C ALA A 78 6.31 -14.10 17.04
N TRP A 79 5.73 -15.11 16.38
CA TRP A 79 5.58 -15.12 14.93
C TRP A 79 4.70 -13.96 14.45
N VAL A 80 3.54 -13.77 15.12
CA VAL A 80 2.63 -12.67 14.80
C VAL A 80 3.34 -11.31 14.97
N GLY A 81 4.09 -11.15 16.05
CA GLY A 81 4.84 -9.93 16.30
C GLY A 81 5.83 -9.61 15.18
N ARG A 82 6.59 -10.62 14.73
CA ARG A 82 7.54 -10.44 13.63
C ARG A 82 6.85 -10.09 12.32
N MET A 83 5.74 -10.77 12.01
CA MET A 83 4.99 -10.49 10.79
C MET A 83 4.40 -9.07 10.81
N ASN A 84 3.91 -8.63 11.96
CA ASN A 84 3.41 -7.26 12.10
C ASN A 84 4.52 -6.24 11.90
N ASN A 85 5.73 -6.50 12.40
CA ASN A 85 6.87 -5.62 12.19
C ASN A 85 7.28 -5.54 10.73
N TYR A 86 7.27 -6.67 10.02
CA TYR A 86 7.55 -6.67 8.57
C TYR A 86 6.50 -5.87 7.82
N GLN A 87 5.23 -6.05 8.14
CA GLN A 87 4.16 -5.29 7.50
C GLN A 87 4.30 -3.80 7.76
N ALA A 88 4.62 -3.40 8.98
CA ALA A 88 4.83 -2.01 9.33
C ALA A 88 5.96 -1.40 8.50
N SER A 89 7.08 -2.12 8.37
CA SER A 89 8.21 -1.67 7.56
C SER A 89 7.85 -1.53 6.09
N VAL A 90 7.12 -2.50 5.55
CA VAL A 90 6.65 -2.47 4.15
C VAL A 90 5.74 -1.27 3.92
N HIS A 91 4.78 -1.04 4.83
CA HIS A 91 3.88 0.11 4.73
C HIS A 91 4.64 1.43 4.76
N GLU A 92 5.63 1.54 5.63
CA GLU A 92 6.45 2.73 5.74
C GLU A 92 7.18 3.05 4.43
N VAL A 93 7.75 2.04 3.79
CA VAL A 93 8.41 2.19 2.50
C VAL A 93 7.41 2.63 1.43
N ILE A 94 6.24 2.01 1.38
CA ILE A 94 5.22 2.36 0.40
C ILE A 94 4.74 3.80 0.57
N TYR A 95 4.51 4.24 1.82
CA TYR A 95 4.13 5.62 2.08
C TYR A 95 5.20 6.59 1.58
N ALA A 96 6.47 6.29 1.86
CA ALA A 96 7.56 7.16 1.44
C ALA A 96 7.73 7.20 -0.09
N GLU A 97 7.63 6.06 -0.75
CA GLU A 97 7.90 5.96 -2.18
C GLU A 97 6.73 6.36 -3.07
N LEU A 98 5.50 6.04 -2.66
CA LEU A 98 4.33 6.19 -3.52
C LEU A 98 3.30 7.19 -3.02
N ILE A 99 3.11 7.29 -1.72
CA ILE A 99 2.03 8.10 -1.16
C ILE A 99 2.46 9.55 -1.01
N TYR A 100 3.64 9.79 -0.44
CA TYR A 100 4.16 11.13 -0.16
C TYR A 100 5.18 11.63 -1.19
N ALA A 101 5.30 10.95 -2.28
CA ALA A 101 6.26 11.32 -3.32
C ALA A 101 5.81 12.54 -4.14
#